data_937848dedde3c0f37929bb4f2d6538b7
#
_entry.id   937848dedde3c0f37929bb4f2d6538b7
#
_cell.length_a   1.000
_cell.length_b   1.000
_cell.length_c   1.000
_cell.angle_alpha   90.00
_cell.angle_beta   90.00
_cell.angle_gamma   90.00
#
_symmetry.space_group_name_H-M   'P 1'
#
loop_
_entity.id
_entity.type
_entity.pdbx_description
1 polymer ?
#
loop_
_entity_poly.entity_id
_entity_poly.type
_entity_poly.pdbx_seq_one_letter_code
_entity_poly.pdbx_strand_id
1 'polypeptide(L)'
;MNTKNLLNSFFYNDNIEGILRAYPFLVIFASLILTLFNTKFISLFILLIISELINPVLKYFSTQLLKSSISQRPREYKNCSIFYSNRLSSSNGMPSGHSQITTIFLCYILYHIVYNNTEHSTDNKIDITLKNTNITLSKHNNKIIQYSILSIICILSVLVYISRSYYNCHTIPQIIIGMLCGGLIFMVYLFINNKI
;
A
#
# COMPACT_ATOMS: atom_id res chain seq x y z
N MET A 1 26.30 9.64 -14.23
CA MET A 1 25.62 10.31 -13.10
C MET A 1 25.44 9.27 -11.99
N ASN A 2 25.94 9.54 -10.79
CA ASN A 2 25.97 8.53 -9.72
C ASN A 2 24.53 8.30 -9.20
N THR A 3 24.09 7.03 -9.08
CA THR A 3 22.74 6.67 -8.63
C THR A 3 22.38 7.28 -7.27
N LYS A 4 23.36 7.47 -6.37
CA LYS A 4 23.18 8.20 -5.11
C LYS A 4 22.75 9.66 -5.30
N ASN A 5 23.33 10.35 -6.29
CA ASN A 5 23.00 11.75 -6.55
C ASN A 5 21.62 11.90 -7.16
N LEU A 6 21.19 10.93 -7.98
CA LEU A 6 19.85 10.91 -8.57
C LEU A 6 18.77 10.64 -7.50
N LEU A 7 19.00 9.68 -6.62
CA LEU A 7 18.09 9.40 -5.49
C LEU A 7 17.99 10.61 -4.55
N ASN A 8 19.12 11.22 -4.23
CA ASN A 8 19.13 12.41 -3.37
C ASN A 8 18.35 13.57 -4.01
N SER A 9 18.55 13.87 -5.30
CA SER A 9 17.81 14.94 -5.98
C SER A 9 16.31 14.67 -6.06
N PHE A 10 15.92 13.41 -6.22
CA PHE A 10 14.51 13.00 -6.25
C PHE A 10 13.84 13.19 -4.88
N PHE A 11 14.43 12.66 -3.81
CA PHE A 11 13.85 12.75 -2.48
C PHE A 11 14.02 14.12 -1.81
N TYR A 12 14.93 14.97 -2.28
CA TYR A 12 15.12 16.33 -1.75
C TYR A 12 14.08 17.33 -2.28
N ASN A 13 13.17 16.88 -3.11
CA ASN A 13 12.08 17.72 -3.63
C ASN A 13 10.93 17.77 -2.62
N ASP A 14 10.63 18.94 -2.07
CA ASP A 14 9.58 19.16 -1.05
C ASP A 14 8.20 18.67 -1.50
N ASN A 15 7.89 18.78 -2.78
CA ASN A 15 6.62 18.30 -3.35
C ASN A 15 6.52 16.77 -3.29
N ILE A 16 7.61 16.07 -3.62
CA ILE A 16 7.66 14.60 -3.58
C ILE A 16 7.59 14.12 -2.12
N GLU A 17 8.32 14.77 -1.22
CA GLU A 17 8.24 14.48 0.21
C GLU A 17 6.81 14.65 0.72
N GLY A 18 6.15 15.76 0.38
CA GLY A 18 4.76 16.02 0.75
C GLY A 18 3.81 14.93 0.26
N ILE A 19 3.91 14.51 -0.99
CA ILE A 19 3.10 13.42 -1.58
C ILE A 19 3.34 12.09 -0.86
N LEU A 20 4.60 11.72 -0.62
CA LEU A 20 4.95 10.47 0.06
C LEU A 20 4.52 10.45 1.54
N ARG A 21 4.47 11.60 2.20
CA ARG A 21 3.91 11.76 3.55
C ARG A 21 2.39 11.66 3.55
N ALA A 22 1.73 12.23 2.53
CA ALA A 22 0.29 12.20 2.38
C ALA A 22 -0.23 10.86 1.84
N TYR A 23 0.62 9.95 1.39
CA TYR A 23 0.25 8.73 0.68
C TYR A 23 -0.87 7.91 1.34
N PRO A 24 -0.89 7.63 2.67
CA PRO A 24 -1.97 6.88 3.28
C PRO A 24 -3.33 7.55 3.08
N PHE A 25 -3.40 8.86 3.24
CA PHE A 25 -4.64 9.62 3.04
C PHE A 25 -5.05 9.66 1.58
N LEU A 26 -4.09 9.79 0.66
CA LEU A 26 -4.36 9.74 -0.77
C LEU A 26 -4.94 8.40 -1.18
N VAL A 27 -4.43 7.29 -0.64
CA VAL A 27 -4.93 5.94 -0.92
C VAL A 27 -6.32 5.73 -0.33
N ILE A 28 -6.58 6.17 0.90
CA ILE A 28 -7.89 6.09 1.54
C ILE A 28 -8.90 6.94 0.75
N PHE A 29 -8.55 8.17 0.40
CA PHE A 29 -9.41 9.05 -0.37
C PHE A 29 -9.67 8.52 -1.78
N ALA A 30 -8.66 8.02 -2.46
CA ALA A 30 -8.81 7.37 -3.76
C ALA A 30 -9.73 6.14 -3.68
N SER A 31 -9.60 5.31 -2.64
CA SER A 31 -10.48 4.15 -2.45
C SER A 31 -11.94 4.57 -2.21
N LEU A 32 -12.18 5.67 -1.51
CA LEU A 32 -13.52 6.25 -1.34
C LEU A 32 -14.09 6.70 -2.68
N ILE A 33 -13.32 7.45 -3.47
CA ILE A 33 -13.74 7.90 -4.81
C ILE A 33 -14.04 6.68 -5.70
N LEU A 34 -13.16 5.68 -5.73
CA LEU A 34 -13.36 4.47 -6.51
C LEU A 34 -14.65 3.73 -6.11
N THR A 35 -15.04 3.79 -4.84
CA THR A 35 -16.30 3.21 -4.34
C THR A 35 -17.52 3.88 -4.96
N LEU A 36 -17.46 5.19 -5.26
CA LEU A 36 -18.56 5.91 -5.92
C LEU A 36 -18.78 5.43 -7.37
N PHE A 37 -17.72 4.99 -8.04
CA PHE A 37 -17.80 4.45 -9.40
C PHE A 37 -18.04 2.94 -9.44
N ASN A 38 -17.58 2.21 -8.43
CA ASN A 38 -17.72 0.77 -8.34
C ASN A 38 -17.75 0.31 -6.88
N THR A 39 -18.91 -0.17 -6.45
CA THR A 39 -19.17 -0.62 -5.08
C THR A 39 -18.23 -1.75 -4.61
N LYS A 40 -17.57 -2.48 -5.53
CA LYS A 40 -16.57 -3.51 -5.16
C LYS A 40 -15.40 -2.93 -4.36
N PHE A 41 -15.10 -1.64 -4.49
CA PHE A 41 -14.02 -0.97 -3.74
C PHE A 41 -14.40 -0.55 -2.33
N ILE A 42 -15.67 -0.70 -1.92
CA ILE A 42 -16.10 -0.40 -0.54
C ILE A 42 -15.34 -1.24 0.49
N SER A 43 -15.06 -2.49 0.17
CA SER A 43 -14.29 -3.38 1.03
C SER A 43 -12.84 -2.92 1.21
N LEU A 44 -12.21 -2.38 0.16
CA LEU A 44 -10.89 -1.77 0.25
C LEU A 44 -10.93 -0.55 1.18
N PHE A 45 -11.88 0.35 0.97
CA PHE A 45 -12.03 1.55 1.81
C PHE A 45 -12.20 1.18 3.29
N ILE A 46 -13.12 0.26 3.60
CA ILE A 46 -13.36 -0.21 4.97
C ILE A 46 -12.07 -0.84 5.54
N LEU A 47 -11.38 -1.68 4.78
CA LEU A 47 -10.16 -2.35 5.22
C LEU A 47 -9.04 -1.35 5.56
N LEU A 48 -8.90 -0.29 4.77
CA LEU A 48 -7.92 0.76 5.03
C LEU A 48 -8.26 1.56 6.29
N ILE A 49 -9.55 1.88 6.52
CA ILE A 49 -9.98 2.55 7.75
C ILE A 49 -9.74 1.66 8.98
N ILE A 50 -10.10 0.38 8.90
CA ILE A 50 -9.84 -0.58 9.98
C ILE A 50 -8.34 -0.66 10.27
N SER A 51 -7.50 -0.67 9.24
CA SER A 51 -6.05 -0.69 9.39
C SER A 51 -5.52 0.54 10.15
N GLU A 52 -6.03 1.74 9.86
CA GLU A 52 -5.66 2.95 10.59
C GLU A 52 -6.09 2.89 12.06
N LEU A 53 -7.28 2.36 12.35
CA LEU A 53 -7.78 2.20 13.73
C LEU A 53 -7.00 1.15 14.52
N ILE A 54 -6.55 0.07 13.87
CA ILE A 54 -5.75 -1.00 14.52
C ILE A 54 -4.30 -0.56 14.75
N ASN A 55 -3.73 0.31 13.90
CA ASN A 55 -2.31 0.67 13.99
C ASN A 55 -1.88 1.23 15.37
N PRO A 56 -2.62 2.15 16.02
CA PRO A 56 -2.30 2.60 17.39
C PRO A 56 -2.32 1.47 18.41
N VAL A 57 -3.24 0.52 18.29
CA VAL A 57 -3.34 -0.66 19.16
C VAL A 57 -2.11 -1.55 18.99
N LEU A 58 -1.71 -1.82 17.74
CA LEU A 58 -0.50 -2.58 17.45
C LEU A 58 0.76 -1.89 17.99
N LYS A 59 0.81 -0.55 17.90
CA LYS A 59 1.92 0.24 18.49
C LYS A 59 1.98 0.09 20.00
N TYR A 60 0.84 0.13 20.67
CA TYR A 60 0.79 -0.09 22.12
C TYR A 60 1.30 -1.49 22.47
N PHE A 61 0.80 -2.54 21.83
CA PHE A 61 1.26 -3.91 22.08
C PHE A 61 2.75 -4.10 21.76
N SER A 62 3.25 -3.53 20.67
CA SER A 62 4.65 -3.64 20.30
C SER A 62 5.59 -3.04 21.35
N THR A 63 5.17 -1.99 22.05
CA THR A 63 5.97 -1.39 23.14
C THR A 63 5.96 -2.22 24.41
N GLN A 64 4.90 -2.97 24.67
CA GLN A 64 4.83 -3.87 25.82
C GLN A 64 5.63 -5.16 25.59
N LEU A 65 5.62 -5.69 24.37
CA LEU A 65 6.22 -6.99 24.04
C LEU A 65 7.68 -6.90 23.62
N LEU A 66 8.09 -5.78 23.01
CA LEU A 66 9.43 -5.63 22.43
C LEU A 66 10.27 -4.66 23.26
N LYS A 67 11.58 -4.85 23.21
CA LYS A 67 12.53 -3.90 23.82
C LYS A 67 12.33 -2.51 23.20
N SER A 68 12.42 -1.48 24.03
CA SER A 68 12.27 -0.08 23.62
C SER A 68 13.20 0.32 22.45
N SER A 69 14.38 -0.29 22.36
CA SER A 69 15.34 -0.03 21.28
C SER A 69 14.84 -0.41 19.88
N ILE A 70 13.85 -1.29 19.77
CA ILE A 70 13.30 -1.74 18.49
C ILE A 70 11.93 -1.07 18.23
N SER A 71 11.09 -0.96 19.27
CA SER A 71 9.72 -0.45 19.14
C SER A 71 9.67 1.08 19.04
N GLN A 72 10.56 1.77 19.74
CA GLN A 72 10.62 3.23 19.74
C GLN A 72 11.40 3.75 18.53
N ARG A 73 11.04 4.98 18.09
CA ARG A 73 11.86 5.70 17.11
C ARG A 73 13.14 6.18 17.81
N PRO A 74 14.29 6.13 17.12
CA PRO A 74 15.48 6.81 17.60
C PRO A 74 15.19 8.31 17.83
N ARG A 75 15.87 8.91 18.84
CA ARG A 75 15.61 10.31 19.27
C ARG A 75 15.75 11.35 18.17
N GLU A 76 16.50 11.05 17.13
CA GLU A 76 16.78 11.94 16.00
C GLU A 76 15.72 11.84 14.89
N TYR A 77 14.74 10.94 15.02
CA TYR A 77 13.75 10.69 13.98
C TYR A 77 12.64 11.72 13.98
N LYS A 78 12.28 12.18 12.78
CA LYS A 78 11.28 13.21 12.55
C LYS A 78 9.87 12.65 12.66
N ASN A 79 8.93 13.53 12.99
CA ASN A 79 7.51 13.21 12.83
C ASN A 79 7.12 13.38 11.36
N CYS A 80 6.81 12.26 10.70
CA CYS A 80 6.46 12.22 9.28
C CYS A 80 4.95 12.10 9.04
N SER A 81 4.12 12.61 9.96
CA SER A 81 2.69 12.77 9.71
C SER A 81 2.43 13.92 8.74
N ILE A 82 1.25 13.96 8.14
CA ILE A 82 0.83 15.06 7.24
C ILE A 82 0.87 16.41 7.95
N PHE A 83 0.44 16.44 9.20
CA PHE A 83 0.47 17.63 10.05
C PHE A 83 1.87 17.80 10.66
N TYR A 84 2.85 17.94 9.78
CA TYR A 84 4.25 18.04 10.15
C TYR A 84 4.48 19.22 11.09
N SER A 85 4.90 18.91 12.29
CA SER A 85 5.66 19.84 13.12
C SER A 85 7.13 19.40 13.04
N ASN A 86 8.08 20.33 12.85
CA ASN A 86 9.53 20.06 12.90
C ASN A 86 10.00 19.47 14.25
N ARG A 87 9.08 18.94 15.05
CA ARG A 87 9.35 18.33 16.33
C ARG A 87 9.84 16.90 16.13
N LEU A 88 10.84 16.56 16.88
CA LEU A 88 11.29 15.18 17.02
C LEU A 88 10.15 14.31 17.52
N SER A 89 9.98 13.13 16.94
CA SER A 89 8.89 12.24 17.32
C SER A 89 9.32 11.37 18.50
N SER A 90 8.65 11.57 19.65
CA SER A 90 8.75 10.67 20.79
C SER A 90 7.80 9.47 20.72
N SER A 91 7.06 9.32 19.61
CA SER A 91 6.04 8.27 19.48
C SER A 91 6.66 6.92 19.13
N ASN A 92 5.94 5.87 19.53
CA ASN A 92 6.27 4.49 19.14
C ASN A 92 6.29 4.35 17.61
N GLY A 93 7.38 3.79 17.10
CA GLY A 93 7.60 3.68 15.66
C GLY A 93 7.05 2.39 15.03
N MET A 94 6.78 1.36 15.82
CA MET A 94 6.45 0.02 15.34
C MET A 94 4.99 -0.33 15.65
N PRO A 95 4.24 -0.85 14.66
CA PRO A 95 4.57 -0.94 13.22
C PRO A 95 4.46 0.40 12.48
N SER A 96 5.11 0.51 11.31
CA SER A 96 4.95 1.66 10.42
C SER A 96 3.57 1.66 9.77
N GLY A 97 2.71 2.65 10.08
CA GLY A 97 1.35 2.75 9.51
C GLY A 97 1.37 2.97 8.00
N HIS A 98 2.30 3.77 7.47
CA HIS A 98 2.45 3.95 6.02
C HIS A 98 2.74 2.63 5.31
N SER A 99 3.66 1.81 5.85
CA SER A 99 4.00 0.52 5.26
C SER A 99 2.83 -0.46 5.35
N GLN A 100 2.09 -0.44 6.45
CA GLN A 100 0.90 -1.28 6.66
C GLN A 100 -0.18 -0.99 5.61
N ILE A 101 -0.58 0.28 5.44
CA ILE A 101 -1.59 0.70 4.46
C ILE A 101 -1.14 0.42 3.03
N THR A 102 0.12 0.76 2.72
CA THR A 102 0.68 0.51 1.39
C THR A 102 0.61 -0.96 1.02
N THR A 103 0.94 -1.86 1.96
CA THR A 103 0.89 -3.31 1.72
C THR A 103 -0.54 -3.80 1.55
N ILE A 104 -1.50 -3.35 2.36
CA ILE A 104 -2.91 -3.71 2.20
C ILE A 104 -3.42 -3.30 0.82
N PHE A 105 -3.15 -2.06 0.42
CA PHE A 105 -3.56 -1.56 -0.89
C PHE A 105 -2.96 -2.37 -2.03
N LEU A 106 -1.65 -2.63 -1.99
CA LEU A 106 -0.95 -3.43 -2.99
C LEU A 106 -1.52 -4.84 -3.07
N CYS A 107 -1.69 -5.54 -1.94
CA CYS A 107 -2.22 -6.89 -1.89
C CYS A 107 -3.67 -6.95 -2.42
N TYR A 108 -4.49 -5.95 -2.09
CA TYR A 108 -5.87 -5.88 -2.56
C TYR A 108 -5.94 -5.73 -4.09
N ILE A 109 -5.17 -4.82 -4.65
CA ILE A 109 -5.15 -4.60 -6.11
C ILE A 109 -4.59 -5.84 -6.84
N LEU A 110 -3.49 -6.42 -6.33
CA LEU A 110 -2.92 -7.66 -6.87
C LEU A 110 -3.96 -8.78 -6.89
N TYR A 111 -4.64 -9.01 -5.77
CA TYR A 111 -5.67 -10.03 -5.66
C TYR A 111 -6.77 -9.81 -6.71
N HIS A 112 -7.31 -8.60 -6.81
CA HIS A 112 -8.38 -8.33 -7.75
C HIS A 112 -7.96 -8.44 -9.22
N ILE A 113 -6.73 -8.04 -9.58
CA ILE A 113 -6.23 -8.22 -10.95
C ILE A 113 -6.05 -9.71 -11.28
N VAL A 114 -5.46 -10.49 -10.36
CA VAL A 114 -5.23 -11.93 -10.57
C VAL A 114 -6.56 -12.67 -10.61
N TYR A 115 -7.44 -12.43 -9.65
CA TYR A 115 -8.74 -13.09 -9.54
C TYR A 115 -9.62 -12.84 -10.76
N ASN A 116 -9.79 -11.58 -11.18
CA ASN A 116 -10.56 -11.25 -12.36
C ASN A 116 -10.02 -11.90 -13.66
N ASN A 117 -8.69 -12.07 -13.75
CA ASN A 117 -8.10 -12.72 -14.90
C ASN A 117 -8.36 -14.24 -14.91
N THR A 118 -8.51 -14.89 -13.74
CA THR A 118 -8.83 -16.32 -13.65
C THR A 118 -10.29 -16.63 -13.93
N GLU A 119 -11.24 -15.87 -13.37
CA GLU A 119 -12.67 -16.08 -13.64
C GLU A 119 -13.01 -15.94 -15.14
N HIS A 120 -12.48 -14.91 -15.81
CA HIS A 120 -12.70 -14.74 -17.24
C HIS A 120 -12.01 -15.80 -18.13
N SER A 121 -11.11 -16.61 -17.58
CA SER A 121 -10.48 -17.71 -18.31
C SER A 121 -11.32 -18.96 -18.34
N THR A 122 -12.20 -19.19 -17.37
CA THR A 122 -13.07 -20.36 -17.25
C THR A 122 -14.34 -20.24 -18.08
N ASP A 123 -14.92 -19.04 -18.18
CA ASP A 123 -16.16 -18.82 -18.95
C ASP A 123 -15.98 -18.86 -20.48
N ASN A 124 -14.73 -18.78 -20.98
CA ASN A 124 -14.46 -18.74 -22.41
C ASN A 124 -14.32 -20.11 -23.09
N LYS A 125 -14.70 -21.23 -22.46
CA LYS A 125 -14.64 -22.56 -23.09
C LYS A 125 -15.90 -22.94 -23.86
N ILE A 126 -17.00 -22.19 -23.80
CA ILE A 126 -18.30 -22.61 -24.35
C ILE A 126 -18.75 -21.82 -25.59
N ASP A 127 -18.25 -20.61 -25.88
CA ASP A 127 -18.81 -19.75 -26.93
C ASP A 127 -17.81 -19.23 -27.97
N ILE A 128 -16.83 -20.01 -28.39
CA ILE A 128 -15.92 -19.60 -29.48
C ILE A 128 -16.20 -20.41 -30.74
N THR A 129 -17.40 -20.23 -31.28
CA THR A 129 -17.62 -20.42 -32.72
C THR A 129 -18.44 -19.23 -33.23
N LEU A 130 -17.81 -18.36 -34.01
CA LEU A 130 -18.41 -17.20 -34.72
C LEU A 130 -18.55 -15.91 -33.91
N LYS A 131 -17.49 -15.13 -33.76
CA LYS A 131 -17.41 -13.71 -34.09
C LYS A 131 -16.12 -13.04 -33.64
N ASN A 132 -15.26 -12.74 -34.57
CA ASN A 132 -14.58 -11.47 -34.75
C ASN A 132 -13.30 -11.13 -34.00
N THR A 133 -12.29 -10.92 -34.79
CA THR A 133 -11.00 -10.23 -34.59
C THR A 133 -11.03 -8.99 -33.68
N ASN A 134 -12.14 -8.29 -33.57
CA ASN A 134 -12.28 -7.07 -32.73
C ASN A 134 -12.36 -7.36 -31.24
N ILE A 135 -12.88 -8.53 -30.81
CA ILE A 135 -13.03 -8.87 -29.39
C ILE A 135 -11.67 -9.27 -28.77
N THR A 136 -10.81 -9.88 -29.56
CA THR A 136 -9.47 -10.30 -29.10
C THR A 136 -8.53 -9.11 -28.89
N LEU A 137 -8.63 -8.08 -29.73
CA LEU A 137 -7.85 -6.83 -29.57
C LEU A 137 -8.23 -6.07 -28.32
N SER A 138 -9.54 -5.94 -28.01
CA SER A 138 -10.05 -5.28 -26.80
C SER A 138 -9.60 -5.99 -25.52
N LYS A 139 -9.63 -7.32 -25.50
CA LYS A 139 -9.21 -8.12 -24.32
C LYS A 139 -7.70 -8.02 -24.07
N HIS A 140 -6.89 -7.98 -25.10
CA HIS A 140 -5.44 -7.84 -24.98
C HIS A 140 -5.05 -6.46 -24.44
N ASN A 141 -5.68 -5.39 -24.94
CA ASN A 141 -5.43 -4.03 -24.48
C ASN A 141 -5.81 -3.85 -23.01
N ASN A 142 -6.89 -4.47 -22.53
CA ASN A 142 -7.29 -4.40 -21.11
C ASN A 142 -6.25 -5.05 -20.19
N LYS A 143 -5.64 -6.17 -20.58
CA LYS A 143 -4.58 -6.81 -19.80
C LYS A 143 -3.33 -5.93 -19.72
N ILE A 144 -2.92 -5.33 -20.82
CA ILE A 144 -1.75 -4.42 -20.85
C ILE A 144 -1.99 -3.26 -19.90
N ILE A 145 -3.17 -2.64 -19.93
CA ILE A 145 -3.52 -1.54 -19.03
C ILE A 145 -3.49 -1.98 -17.56
N GLN A 146 -4.05 -3.15 -17.24
CA GLN A 146 -4.04 -3.70 -15.88
C GLN A 146 -2.61 -3.93 -15.36
N TYR A 147 -1.74 -4.53 -16.15
CA TYR A 147 -0.34 -4.76 -15.75
C TYR A 147 0.47 -3.47 -15.67
N SER A 148 0.18 -2.49 -16.51
CA SER A 148 0.81 -1.16 -16.44
C SER A 148 0.42 -0.44 -15.14
N ILE A 149 -0.86 -0.45 -14.77
CA ILE A 149 -1.35 0.12 -13.51
C ILE A 149 -0.69 -0.60 -12.33
N LEU A 150 -0.64 -1.93 -12.36
CA LEU A 150 -0.01 -2.72 -11.32
C LEU A 150 1.48 -2.38 -11.15
N SER A 151 2.20 -2.25 -12.26
CA SER A 151 3.62 -1.87 -12.22
C SER A 151 3.82 -0.50 -11.58
N ILE A 152 2.97 0.47 -11.91
CA ILE A 152 3.01 1.81 -11.30
C ILE A 152 2.76 1.72 -9.79
N ILE A 153 1.75 0.96 -9.36
CA ILE A 153 1.43 0.79 -7.94
C ILE A 153 2.58 0.10 -7.20
N CYS A 154 3.21 -0.93 -7.78
CA CYS A 154 4.38 -1.58 -7.20
C CYS A 154 5.55 -0.59 -7.02
N ILE A 155 5.85 0.20 -8.03
CA ILE A 155 6.93 1.22 -7.97
C ILE A 155 6.62 2.24 -6.88
N LEU A 156 5.39 2.77 -6.83
CA LEU A 156 4.97 3.72 -5.80
C LEU A 156 5.07 3.11 -4.39
N SER A 157 4.68 1.85 -4.22
CA SER A 157 4.79 1.15 -2.94
C SER A 157 6.25 1.05 -2.47
N VAL A 158 7.16 0.69 -3.36
CA VAL A 158 8.61 0.63 -3.07
C VAL A 158 9.13 2.03 -2.70
N LEU A 159 8.73 3.06 -3.43
CA LEU A 159 9.12 4.45 -3.13
C LEU A 159 8.62 4.88 -1.75
N VAL A 160 7.39 4.52 -1.37
CA VAL A 160 6.87 4.79 -0.02
C VAL A 160 7.71 4.08 1.04
N TYR A 161 8.04 2.80 0.88
CA TYR A 161 8.86 2.08 1.86
C TYR A 161 10.25 2.71 2.01
N ILE A 162 10.94 3.02 0.91
CA ILE A 162 12.25 3.67 0.92
C ILE A 162 12.15 5.04 1.58
N SER A 163 11.12 5.82 1.28
CA SER A 163 10.96 7.17 1.83
C SER A 163 10.89 7.19 3.35
N ARG A 164 10.30 6.14 3.98
CA ARG A 164 10.19 6.05 5.45
C ARG A 164 11.56 5.97 6.13
N SER A 165 12.50 5.25 5.50
CA SER A 165 13.88 5.17 5.99
C SER A 165 14.69 6.42 5.59
N TYR A 166 14.53 6.88 4.36
CA TYR A 166 15.26 8.03 3.82
C TYR A 166 15.01 9.33 4.60
N TYR A 167 13.74 9.60 4.92
CA TYR A 167 13.35 10.79 5.71
C TYR A 167 13.53 10.61 7.22
N ASN A 168 14.17 9.54 7.66
CA ASN A 168 14.33 9.22 9.08
C ASN A 168 12.98 9.21 9.84
N CYS A 169 11.94 8.59 9.25
CA CYS A 169 10.62 8.43 9.87
C CYS A 169 10.54 7.13 10.67
N HIS A 170 11.11 6.07 10.12
CA HIS A 170 11.07 4.72 10.67
C HIS A 170 12.37 3.97 10.40
N THR A 171 12.72 3.06 11.29
CA THR A 171 13.80 2.09 11.06
C THR A 171 13.34 0.98 10.11
N ILE A 172 14.28 0.32 9.44
CA ILE A 172 13.98 -0.79 8.53
C ILE A 172 13.13 -1.89 9.21
N PRO A 173 13.45 -2.35 10.45
CA PRO A 173 12.59 -3.31 11.15
C PRO A 173 11.15 -2.83 11.33
N GLN A 174 10.94 -1.54 11.65
CA GLN A 174 9.60 -0.96 11.81
C GLN A 174 8.80 -0.96 10.50
N ILE A 175 9.48 -0.75 9.35
CA ILE A 175 8.90 -0.82 8.02
C ILE A 175 8.50 -2.26 7.70
N ILE A 176 9.40 -3.23 7.90
CA ILE A 176 9.16 -4.65 7.62
C ILE A 176 7.99 -5.18 8.46
N ILE A 177 7.95 -4.88 9.75
CA ILE A 177 6.82 -5.28 10.60
C ILE A 177 5.52 -4.61 10.15
N GLY A 178 5.57 -3.36 9.70
CA GLY A 178 4.41 -2.69 9.10
C GLY A 178 3.89 -3.42 7.86
N MET A 179 4.80 -3.88 6.98
CA MET A 179 4.45 -4.68 5.81
C MET A 179 3.82 -6.03 6.21
N LEU A 180 4.41 -6.73 7.17
CA LEU A 180 3.87 -8.01 7.68
C LEU A 180 2.49 -7.83 8.30
N CYS A 181 2.29 -6.81 9.12
CA CYS A 181 0.97 -6.50 9.69
C CYS A 181 -0.06 -6.20 8.59
N GLY A 182 0.30 -5.43 7.57
CA GLY A 182 -0.57 -5.15 6.43
C GLY A 182 -0.96 -6.41 5.67
N GLY A 183 0.01 -7.29 5.40
CA GLY A 183 -0.23 -8.59 4.77
C GLY A 183 -1.15 -9.49 5.59
N LEU A 184 -0.93 -9.57 6.91
CA LEU A 184 -1.78 -10.36 7.81
C LEU A 184 -3.21 -9.83 7.87
N ILE A 185 -3.42 -8.51 7.96
CA ILE A 185 -4.75 -7.91 7.93
C ILE A 185 -5.46 -8.25 6.62
N PHE A 186 -4.75 -8.21 5.49
CA PHE A 186 -5.32 -8.60 4.20
C PHE A 186 -5.64 -10.09 4.13
N MET A 187 -4.80 -10.98 4.66
CA MET A 187 -5.10 -12.42 4.73
C MET A 187 -6.34 -12.71 5.58
N VAL A 188 -6.49 -12.05 6.74
CA VAL A 188 -7.70 -12.15 7.56
C VAL A 188 -8.94 -11.69 6.79
N TYR A 189 -8.83 -10.59 6.04
CA TYR A 189 -9.90 -10.13 5.16
C TYR A 189 -10.31 -11.20 4.13
N LEU A 190 -9.36 -11.84 3.45
CA LEU A 190 -9.67 -12.90 2.49
C LEU A 190 -10.34 -14.10 3.16
N PHE A 191 -9.87 -14.50 4.34
CA PHE A 191 -10.44 -15.60 5.11
C PHE A 191 -11.91 -15.32 5.50
N ILE A 192 -12.20 -14.12 6.05
CA ILE A 192 -13.56 -13.72 6.45
C ILE A 192 -14.51 -13.69 5.24
N ASN A 193 -14.03 -13.33 4.07
CA ASN A 193 -14.83 -13.27 2.86
C ASN A 193 -14.88 -14.59 2.07
N ASN A 194 -14.41 -15.70 2.66
CA ASN A 194 -14.35 -17.04 2.04
C ASN A 194 -13.68 -16.99 0.65
N LYS A 195 -12.59 -16.24 0.56
CA LYS A 195 -11.82 -16.06 -0.69
C LYS A 195 -10.54 -16.92 -0.72
N ILE A 196 -10.32 -17.71 0.33
CA ILE A 196 -9.26 -18.71 0.48
C ILE A 196 -9.90 -20.05 0.76
#